data_567727d8fc3622ea6260f645c0c857f3
#
_entry.id   567727d8fc3622ea6260f645c0c857f3
#
_cell.length_a   1.000
_cell.length_b   1.000
_cell.length_c   1.000
_cell.angle_alpha   90.00
_cell.angle_beta   90.00
_cell.angle_gamma   90.00
#
_symmetry.space_group_name_H-M   'P 1'
#
loop_
_entity.id
_entity.type
_entity.pdbx_description
1 polymer ?
#
loop_
_entity_poly.entity_id
_entity_poly.type
_entity_poly.pdbx_seq_one_letter_code
_entity_poly.pdbx_strand_id
1 'polypeptide(L)'
;EIRGRERANMSFMFVVMFFAVFGLIVLTEIFLIDERRSNGGGTGALGGHRNGHRLAAAPDRPDYEEVGDYAGLKGGFDVQVGLLIRGGDENAKAIIPADPRGLPSLPPSFEARLPQLDRSLRITHAEWLPVTNTRFKFFVYSAYYDDRVGGTAGVGNHGLIRIIGATKTRGPERVWCRLWYRQINPGNITASVTVATITDYYGLVIRENWNLKYSACFVICPLPKEPPSADRVPDTVSVVARLRAPPANRILVQNRPEDRLKERKPLAVCVKPLHYDYNRVLQLVEFIELHRLLGASHVTLYNDTVGAEAGCALRYYENRGVVSLLPWHHLDMISQREIRTEGLFAALNDCLYRSMYKYEYVALLDLDEFVIPRHNDTILNLIRWMETRLNTRTTGAFSFQNAFFYLQWADDPFVKKSKTKAEAGLITLKKTRRRAKLHPHKQRSKYVCKPRDVVEAGNHFVWEFIPGHGTLNVPSDAAILHHYRVCEFGGDDCVKTQSVVDRTAYKYRDRLGDSVDRTWSELGEECSLPELDPIPVTAPRAPNVPSSLPKVHR
;
A
#
# COMPACT_ATOMS: atom_id res chain seq x y z
N GLU A 1 48.49 -49.54 -8.96
CA GLU A 1 47.53 -49.39 -10.11
C GLU A 1 46.09 -49.90 -9.81
N ILE A 2 45.90 -50.84 -8.91
CA ILE A 2 44.58 -51.44 -8.63
C ILE A 2 43.66 -50.48 -7.84
N ARG A 3 44.20 -49.64 -6.92
CA ARG A 3 43.40 -48.68 -6.11
C ARG A 3 42.86 -47.46 -6.89
N GLY A 4 43.41 -47.11 -8.03
CA GLY A 4 42.94 -46.00 -8.88
C GLY A 4 41.68 -46.35 -9.70
N ARG A 5 41.57 -47.62 -10.08
CA ARG A 5 40.46 -48.10 -10.90
C ARG A 5 39.13 -48.27 -10.15
N GLU A 6 39.22 -48.65 -8.87
CA GLU A 6 38.00 -48.77 -8.01
C GLU A 6 37.40 -47.41 -7.67
N ARG A 7 38.21 -46.34 -7.44
CA ARG A 7 37.70 -44.99 -7.18
C ARG A 7 37.04 -44.34 -8.39
N ALA A 8 37.57 -44.59 -9.59
CA ALA A 8 36.97 -44.11 -10.84
C ALA A 8 35.63 -44.80 -11.12
N ASN A 9 35.49 -46.09 -10.85
CA ASN A 9 34.21 -46.80 -10.99
C ASN A 9 33.15 -46.35 -9.97
N MET A 10 33.56 -46.06 -8.73
CA MET A 10 32.60 -45.55 -7.73
C MET A 10 32.08 -44.14 -8.08
N SER A 11 32.95 -43.24 -8.54
CA SER A 11 32.52 -41.90 -8.98
C SER A 11 31.60 -41.98 -10.19
N PHE A 12 31.87 -42.85 -11.12
CA PHE A 12 31.01 -43.07 -12.28
C PHE A 12 29.62 -43.63 -11.86
N MET A 13 29.58 -44.58 -10.96
CA MET A 13 28.32 -45.13 -10.40
C MET A 13 27.48 -44.05 -9.70
N PHE A 14 28.11 -43.13 -8.94
CA PHE A 14 27.39 -42.02 -8.30
C PHE A 14 26.80 -41.04 -9.29
N VAL A 15 27.53 -40.74 -10.38
CA VAL A 15 27.04 -39.86 -11.47
C VAL A 15 25.85 -40.52 -12.19
N VAL A 16 25.94 -41.79 -12.53
CA VAL A 16 24.85 -42.53 -13.18
C VAL A 16 23.62 -42.63 -12.26
N MET A 17 23.81 -42.87 -10.97
CA MET A 17 22.72 -42.93 -10.01
C MET A 17 22.06 -41.56 -9.80
N PHE A 18 22.83 -40.46 -9.79
CA PHE A 18 22.30 -39.10 -9.72
C PHE A 18 21.42 -38.78 -10.93
N PHE A 19 21.87 -39.08 -12.15
CA PHE A 19 21.06 -38.85 -13.36
C PHE A 19 19.84 -39.78 -13.45
N ALA A 20 19.91 -41.00 -12.92
CA ALA A 20 18.75 -41.89 -12.84
C ALA A 20 17.68 -41.38 -11.87
N VAL A 21 18.08 -40.90 -10.68
CA VAL A 21 17.16 -40.31 -9.69
C VAL A 21 16.58 -39.01 -10.22
N PHE A 22 17.39 -38.15 -10.83
CA PHE A 22 16.93 -36.90 -11.44
C PHE A 22 15.94 -37.13 -12.59
N GLY A 23 16.24 -38.12 -13.46
CA GLY A 23 15.33 -38.55 -14.54
C GLY A 23 14.00 -39.09 -14.00
N LEU A 24 14.02 -39.81 -12.88
CA LEU A 24 12.80 -40.32 -12.23
C LEU A 24 11.94 -39.18 -11.65
N ILE A 25 12.58 -38.17 -11.04
CA ILE A 25 11.89 -36.98 -10.53
C ILE A 25 11.22 -36.20 -11.66
N VAL A 26 11.95 -35.98 -12.77
CA VAL A 26 11.39 -35.28 -13.93
C VAL A 26 10.24 -36.05 -14.56
N LEU A 27 10.34 -37.39 -14.66
CA LEU A 27 9.26 -38.24 -15.14
C LEU A 27 8.02 -38.22 -14.23
N THR A 28 8.18 -38.22 -12.91
CA THR A 28 7.05 -38.10 -11.97
C THR A 28 6.37 -36.73 -12.07
N GLU A 29 7.12 -35.65 -12.26
CA GLU A 29 6.54 -34.33 -12.49
C GLU A 29 5.74 -34.27 -13.80
N ILE A 30 6.25 -34.86 -14.88
CA ILE A 30 5.55 -34.93 -16.18
C ILE A 30 4.25 -35.75 -16.05
N PHE A 31 4.28 -36.91 -15.38
CA PHE A 31 3.07 -37.71 -15.15
C PHE A 31 2.03 -37.00 -14.27
N LEU A 32 2.45 -36.25 -13.25
CA LEU A 32 1.54 -35.47 -12.41
C LEU A 32 0.90 -34.30 -13.17
N ILE A 33 1.56 -33.76 -14.19
CA ILE A 33 1.00 -32.73 -15.08
C ILE A 33 -0.04 -33.33 -16.03
N ASP A 34 0.16 -34.55 -16.51
CA ASP A 34 -0.75 -35.21 -17.45
C ASP A 34 -2.05 -35.71 -16.75
N GLU A 35 -1.96 -36.23 -15.53
CA GLU A 35 -3.15 -36.59 -14.72
C GLU A 35 -4.04 -35.38 -14.40
N ARG A 36 -3.45 -34.17 -14.23
CA ARG A 36 -4.24 -32.94 -14.03
C ARG A 36 -4.95 -32.47 -15.30
N ARG A 37 -4.51 -32.89 -16.50
CA ARG A 37 -5.15 -32.57 -17.78
C ARG A 37 -6.32 -33.50 -18.12
N SER A 38 -6.35 -34.72 -17.58
CA SER A 38 -7.33 -35.76 -17.93
C SER A 38 -8.66 -35.66 -17.17
N ASN A 39 -8.75 -34.92 -16.05
CA ASN A 39 -9.96 -34.84 -15.20
C ASN A 39 -10.82 -33.58 -15.41
N GLY A 40 -10.74 -32.92 -16.53
CA GLY A 40 -11.50 -31.70 -16.87
C GLY A 40 -12.37 -31.81 -18.14
N GLY A 41 -13.08 -32.92 -18.33
CA GLY A 41 -13.98 -33.07 -19.48
C GLY A 41 -15.45 -33.16 -19.07
N GLY A 42 -16.28 -32.19 -19.48
CA GLY A 42 -17.75 -32.20 -19.27
C GLY A 42 -18.47 -30.98 -19.82
N THR A 43 -18.73 -30.98 -21.10
CA THR A 43 -19.90 -30.55 -21.90
C THR A 43 -20.50 -29.16 -21.77
N GLY A 44 -20.63 -28.49 -22.94
CA GLY A 44 -21.60 -27.44 -23.20
C GLY A 44 -21.22 -26.52 -24.38
N ALA A 45 -21.80 -26.79 -25.55
CA ALA A 45 -21.53 -26.20 -26.85
C ALA A 45 -22.05 -24.76 -27.02
N LEU A 46 -21.46 -24.03 -27.95
CA LEU A 46 -21.92 -23.26 -29.11
C LEU A 46 -21.12 -21.96 -29.34
N GLY A 47 -20.32 -21.91 -30.34
CA GLY A 47 -20.49 -21.15 -31.57
C GLY A 47 -19.77 -19.81 -31.63
N GLY A 48 -18.79 -19.67 -32.54
CA GLY A 48 -18.36 -18.38 -33.05
C GLY A 48 -16.89 -18.29 -33.50
N HIS A 49 -16.61 -18.58 -34.76
CA HIS A 49 -15.34 -18.33 -35.45
C HIS A 49 -14.88 -16.86 -35.38
N ARG A 50 -13.59 -16.64 -35.08
CA ARG A 50 -12.77 -15.70 -35.88
C ARG A 50 -11.26 -15.94 -35.68
N ASN A 51 -10.59 -16.21 -36.76
CA ASN A 51 -9.15 -16.31 -36.93
C ASN A 51 -8.46 -14.97 -36.60
N GLY A 52 -7.36 -15.02 -35.83
CA GLY A 52 -6.40 -13.96 -35.69
C GLY A 52 -5.04 -14.51 -35.32
N HIS A 53 -4.09 -14.40 -36.23
CA HIS A 53 -2.70 -14.85 -36.08
C HIS A 53 -2.06 -14.26 -34.83
N ARG A 54 -1.65 -15.12 -33.88
CA ARG A 54 -0.78 -14.77 -32.76
C ARG A 54 0.68 -14.88 -33.23
N LEU A 55 1.37 -13.76 -33.33
CA LEU A 55 2.82 -13.70 -33.23
C LEU A 55 3.20 -13.92 -31.75
N ALA A 56 3.93 -14.98 -31.47
CA ALA A 56 4.44 -15.30 -30.16
C ALA A 56 5.48 -14.24 -29.74
N ALA A 57 5.13 -13.42 -28.75
CA ALA A 57 6.10 -12.59 -28.04
C ALA A 57 6.81 -13.49 -27.01
N ALA A 58 8.13 -13.37 -26.93
CA ALA A 58 8.93 -14.03 -25.91
C ALA A 58 8.43 -13.64 -24.51
N PRO A 59 8.43 -14.57 -23.53
CA PRO A 59 7.96 -14.27 -22.19
C PRO A 59 8.91 -13.26 -21.52
N ASP A 60 8.40 -12.08 -21.20
CA ASP A 60 9.05 -11.15 -20.27
C ASP A 60 9.24 -11.89 -18.94
N ARG A 61 10.47 -11.98 -18.44
CA ARG A 61 10.74 -12.52 -17.10
C ARG A 61 9.98 -11.69 -16.07
N PRO A 62 9.27 -12.32 -15.12
CA PRO A 62 8.53 -11.59 -14.11
C PRO A 62 9.50 -10.81 -13.22
N ASP A 63 9.25 -9.51 -13.08
CA ASP A 63 9.85 -8.70 -12.04
C ASP A 63 9.51 -9.32 -10.67
N TYR A 64 10.41 -9.23 -9.70
CA TYR A 64 10.24 -9.77 -8.34
C TYR A 64 8.97 -9.29 -7.61
N GLU A 65 8.29 -8.30 -8.14
CA GLU A 65 6.97 -7.84 -7.68
C GLU A 65 5.79 -8.61 -8.32
N GLU A 66 6.03 -9.47 -9.32
CA GLU A 66 4.97 -10.21 -10.05
C GLU A 66 4.81 -11.68 -9.61
N VAL A 67 5.54 -12.17 -8.63
CA VAL A 67 5.39 -13.55 -8.16
C VAL A 67 4.21 -13.66 -7.19
N GLY A 68 3.03 -13.71 -7.73
CA GLY A 68 1.79 -14.01 -7.04
C GLY A 68 0.72 -14.39 -8.05
N ASP A 69 0.73 -15.64 -8.51
CA ASP A 69 -0.36 -16.22 -9.28
C ASP A 69 -1.64 -16.22 -8.44
N TYR A 70 -2.49 -15.21 -8.65
CA TYR A 70 -3.81 -15.09 -8.02
C TYR A 70 -4.83 -16.12 -8.53
N ALA A 71 -4.44 -17.01 -9.44
CA ALA A 71 -5.33 -18.01 -10.04
C ALA A 71 -5.51 -19.28 -9.18
N GLY A 72 -4.75 -19.48 -8.10
CA GLY A 72 -4.70 -20.73 -7.33
C GLY A 72 -5.56 -20.82 -6.07
N LEU A 73 -6.26 -19.76 -5.64
CA LEU A 73 -7.02 -19.74 -4.38
C LEU A 73 -8.53 -19.95 -4.57
N LYS A 74 -8.93 -20.94 -5.38
CA LYS A 74 -10.27 -21.53 -5.32
C LYS A 74 -10.20 -22.83 -4.51
N GLY A 75 -10.14 -22.70 -3.20
CA GLY A 75 -10.27 -23.82 -2.27
C GLY A 75 -11.06 -23.34 -1.07
N GLY A 76 -12.37 -23.62 -1.07
CA GLY A 76 -13.23 -23.38 0.08
C GLY A 76 -12.72 -24.20 1.27
N PHE A 77 -12.31 -23.53 2.33
CA PHE A 77 -12.21 -24.13 3.65
C PHE A 77 -13.47 -23.76 4.43
N ASP A 78 -14.37 -24.73 4.53
CA ASP A 78 -15.39 -24.75 5.57
C ASP A 78 -14.68 -24.83 6.92
N VAL A 79 -14.46 -23.67 7.54
CA VAL A 79 -14.02 -23.62 8.93
C VAL A 79 -15.26 -23.76 9.79
N GLN A 80 -15.59 -24.99 10.19
CA GLN A 80 -16.41 -25.21 11.35
C GLN A 80 -15.76 -24.51 12.54
N VAL A 81 -16.36 -23.40 12.96
CA VAL A 81 -15.98 -22.67 14.18
C VAL A 81 -16.41 -23.49 15.39
N GLY A 82 -15.66 -24.54 15.67
CA GLY A 82 -15.76 -25.28 16.93
C GLY A 82 -15.15 -24.47 18.06
N LEU A 83 -15.98 -24.02 18.97
CA LEU A 83 -15.57 -23.32 20.20
C LEU A 83 -14.85 -24.30 21.12
N LEU A 84 -13.52 -24.34 21.09
CA LEU A 84 -12.70 -25.01 22.08
C LEU A 84 -12.12 -23.99 23.07
N ILE A 85 -12.91 -23.65 24.09
CA ILE A 85 -12.39 -23.04 25.32
C ILE A 85 -11.81 -24.18 26.16
N ARG A 86 -10.54 -24.49 26.02
CA ARG A 86 -9.81 -25.32 27.00
C ARG A 86 -9.23 -24.41 28.07
N GLY A 87 -9.77 -24.54 29.28
CA GLY A 87 -9.24 -23.92 30.49
C GLY A 87 -10.29 -23.37 31.43
N GLY A 88 -10.94 -24.23 32.18
CA GLY A 88 -11.28 -24.02 33.58
C GLY A 88 -12.39 -23.04 33.98
N ASP A 89 -13.46 -22.89 33.22
CA ASP A 89 -14.69 -22.31 33.78
C ASP A 89 -15.93 -22.78 33.00
N GLU A 90 -16.64 -23.77 33.54
CA GLU A 90 -17.82 -24.35 32.90
C GLU A 90 -18.97 -23.34 32.74
N ASN A 91 -18.97 -22.26 33.53
CA ASN A 91 -19.95 -21.19 33.44
C ASN A 91 -19.68 -20.21 32.26
N ALA A 92 -18.48 -20.20 31.71
CA ALA A 92 -18.16 -19.36 30.54
C ALA A 92 -18.67 -19.94 29.22
N LYS A 93 -18.95 -21.26 29.16
CA LYS A 93 -19.42 -21.95 27.95
C LYS A 93 -20.85 -21.58 27.55
N ALA A 94 -21.67 -21.14 28.51
CA ALA A 94 -23.10 -20.89 28.27
C ALA A 94 -23.41 -19.49 27.73
N ILE A 95 -22.42 -18.58 27.64
CA ILE A 95 -22.67 -17.15 27.46
C ILE A 95 -22.29 -16.64 26.07
N ILE A 96 -21.52 -17.39 25.29
CA ILE A 96 -21.04 -16.94 23.96
C ILE A 96 -21.68 -17.80 22.86
N PRO A 97 -22.64 -17.27 22.08
CA PRO A 97 -23.20 -17.96 20.93
C PRO A 97 -22.13 -18.27 19.88
N ALA A 98 -22.27 -19.38 19.17
CA ALA A 98 -21.35 -19.82 18.13
C ALA A 98 -21.33 -18.90 16.87
N ASP A 99 -22.32 -18.03 16.71
CA ASP A 99 -22.44 -17.10 15.59
C ASP A 99 -22.02 -15.67 16.01
N PRO A 100 -20.87 -15.15 15.52
CA PRO A 100 -20.43 -13.79 15.83
C PRO A 100 -21.37 -12.69 15.32
N ARG A 101 -22.31 -13.03 14.42
CA ARG A 101 -23.26 -12.08 13.83
C ARG A 101 -24.42 -11.69 14.76
N GLY A 102 -24.55 -12.33 15.90
CA GLY A 102 -25.65 -12.10 16.85
C GLY A 102 -25.24 -12.02 18.31
N LEU A 103 -23.96 -11.79 18.61
CA LEU A 103 -23.46 -11.73 20.00
C LEU A 103 -24.14 -10.61 20.78
N PRO A 104 -24.94 -10.91 21.80
CA PRO A 104 -25.34 -9.89 22.77
C PRO A 104 -24.10 -9.35 23.48
N SER A 105 -24.14 -8.09 23.88
CA SER A 105 -23.18 -7.55 24.85
C SER A 105 -23.11 -8.49 26.05
N LEU A 106 -21.92 -8.64 26.61
CA LEU A 106 -21.79 -9.43 27.85
C LEU A 106 -22.69 -8.84 28.93
N PRO A 107 -23.30 -9.66 29.79
CA PRO A 107 -24.08 -9.16 30.90
C PRO A 107 -23.26 -8.16 31.73
N PRO A 108 -23.83 -7.03 32.19
CA PRO A 108 -23.09 -6.03 32.98
C PRO A 108 -22.38 -6.61 34.21
N SER A 109 -22.98 -7.62 34.84
CA SER A 109 -22.38 -8.34 35.97
C SER A 109 -21.11 -9.11 35.60
N PHE A 110 -20.97 -9.54 34.36
CA PHE A 110 -19.76 -10.18 33.86
C PHE A 110 -18.72 -9.14 33.47
N GLU A 111 -19.10 -8.06 32.79
CA GLU A 111 -18.19 -6.98 32.42
C GLU A 111 -17.57 -6.32 33.65
N ALA A 112 -18.32 -6.15 34.74
CA ALA A 112 -17.81 -5.60 35.99
C ALA A 112 -16.68 -6.42 36.64
N ARG A 113 -16.57 -7.72 36.29
CA ARG A 113 -15.50 -8.62 36.78
C ARG A 113 -14.26 -8.63 35.89
N LEU A 114 -14.29 -7.95 34.75
CA LEU A 114 -13.14 -7.85 33.87
C LEU A 114 -12.17 -6.77 34.38
N PRO A 115 -10.85 -6.89 34.08
CA PRO A 115 -9.89 -5.87 34.42
C PRO A 115 -10.33 -4.49 33.89
N GLN A 116 -10.35 -3.51 34.77
CA GLN A 116 -10.70 -2.13 34.40
C GLN A 116 -9.58 -1.49 33.58
N LEU A 117 -9.91 -0.41 32.90
CA LEU A 117 -8.92 0.38 32.16
C LEU A 117 -7.94 1.03 33.15
N ASP A 118 -6.66 0.75 32.94
CA ASP A 118 -5.61 1.54 33.60
C ASP A 118 -5.60 2.95 32.99
N ARG A 119 -5.96 3.93 33.83
CA ARG A 119 -6.02 5.35 33.40
C ARG A 119 -4.65 5.94 33.06
N SER A 120 -3.56 5.29 33.50
CA SER A 120 -2.19 5.70 33.18
C SER A 120 -1.80 5.35 31.74
N LEU A 121 -2.53 4.43 31.08
CA LEU A 121 -2.29 4.09 29.68
C LEU A 121 -2.50 5.30 28.78
N ARG A 122 -1.44 5.70 28.09
CA ARG A 122 -1.45 6.79 27.12
C ARG A 122 -2.42 6.48 25.98
N ILE A 123 -3.23 7.45 25.62
CA ILE A 123 -4.08 7.37 24.43
C ILE A 123 -3.24 7.71 23.21
N THR A 124 -3.23 6.85 22.22
CA THR A 124 -2.55 7.09 20.94
C THR A 124 -3.55 7.07 19.78
N HIS A 125 -3.19 7.70 18.67
CA HIS A 125 -3.99 7.74 17.46
C HIS A 125 -3.20 7.31 16.21
N ALA A 126 -1.88 7.10 16.36
CA ALA A 126 -0.96 6.72 15.32
C ALA A 126 0.35 6.21 15.96
N GLU A 127 0.34 5.01 16.50
CA GLU A 127 1.52 4.40 17.11
C GLU A 127 1.34 2.89 17.18
N TRP A 128 2.38 2.14 16.84
CA TRP A 128 2.39 0.70 16.95
C TRP A 128 2.43 0.27 18.43
N LEU A 129 1.36 -0.37 18.88
CA LEU A 129 1.22 -0.89 20.23
C LEU A 129 1.07 -2.41 20.20
N PRO A 130 1.80 -3.15 21.06
CA PRO A 130 1.68 -4.60 21.11
C PRO A 130 0.33 -5.03 21.72
N VAL A 131 -0.21 -6.14 21.21
CA VAL A 131 -1.24 -6.93 21.87
C VAL A 131 -0.52 -7.99 22.70
N THR A 132 -0.44 -7.78 24.00
CA THR A 132 0.31 -8.64 24.92
C THR A 132 -0.36 -10.00 25.11
N ASN A 133 0.42 -11.02 25.51
CA ASN A 133 -0.04 -12.40 25.77
C ASN A 133 -0.54 -13.13 24.53
N THR A 134 -0.19 -12.70 23.33
CA THR A 134 -0.32 -13.47 22.10
C THR A 134 0.87 -14.42 21.92
N ARG A 135 0.65 -15.55 21.25
CA ARG A 135 1.70 -16.52 20.91
C ARG A 135 2.64 -16.01 19.83
N PHE A 136 2.12 -15.18 18.92
CA PHE A 136 2.84 -14.59 17.81
C PHE A 136 2.80 -13.07 17.92
N LYS A 137 3.71 -12.38 17.23
CA LYS A 137 3.71 -10.92 17.15
C LYS A 137 2.35 -10.42 16.67
N PHE A 138 1.77 -9.51 17.43
CA PHE A 138 0.52 -8.84 17.11
C PHE A 138 0.60 -7.39 17.55
N PHE A 139 0.43 -6.48 16.61
CA PHE A 139 0.46 -5.05 16.84
C PHE A 139 -0.81 -4.39 16.32
N VAL A 140 -1.21 -3.29 16.94
CA VAL A 140 -2.31 -2.42 16.52
C VAL A 140 -1.79 -0.99 16.45
N TYR A 141 -2.29 -0.19 15.48
CA TYR A 141 -1.75 1.12 15.17
C TYR A 141 -2.76 2.26 15.38
N SER A 142 -3.94 2.16 14.77
CA SER A 142 -4.97 3.18 14.76
C SER A 142 -6.35 2.56 14.71
N ALA A 143 -7.39 3.32 15.09
CA ALA A 143 -8.77 2.84 15.14
C ALA A 143 -9.72 3.86 14.51
N TYR A 144 -10.69 3.37 13.72
CA TYR A 144 -11.66 4.19 13.00
C TYR A 144 -13.07 3.68 13.17
N TYR A 145 -14.00 4.59 13.46
CA TYR A 145 -15.42 4.30 13.36
C TYR A 145 -15.82 4.22 11.89
N ASP A 146 -16.49 3.13 11.53
CA ASP A 146 -16.98 2.85 10.20
C ASP A 146 -18.47 2.51 10.25
N ASP A 147 -19.31 3.45 9.80
CA ASP A 147 -20.77 3.34 9.76
C ASP A 147 -21.30 3.05 8.34
N ARG A 148 -20.41 2.76 7.39
CA ARG A 148 -20.81 2.48 6.01
C ARG A 148 -21.57 1.17 5.93
N VAL A 149 -22.81 1.23 5.53
CA VAL A 149 -23.69 0.06 5.39
C VAL A 149 -23.23 -0.79 4.21
N GLY A 150 -23.01 -2.08 4.45
CA GLY A 150 -22.92 -3.09 3.38
C GLY A 150 -21.52 -3.56 2.99
N GLY A 151 -20.43 -3.04 3.58
CA GLY A 151 -19.05 -3.52 3.28
C GLY A 151 -18.67 -4.84 3.95
N THR A 152 -19.37 -5.26 5.00
CA THR A 152 -19.18 -6.54 5.66
C THR A 152 -20.53 -7.21 5.89
N ALA A 153 -20.83 -8.25 5.12
CA ALA A 153 -22.04 -9.03 5.30
C ALA A 153 -22.12 -9.52 6.75
N GLY A 154 -23.12 -9.07 7.51
CA GLY A 154 -23.44 -9.55 8.84
C GLY A 154 -23.19 -8.58 10.00
N VAL A 155 -22.62 -7.39 9.79
CA VAL A 155 -22.59 -6.37 10.83
C VAL A 155 -23.93 -5.63 10.80
N GLY A 156 -24.66 -5.64 11.92
CA GLY A 156 -25.94 -4.94 12.04
C GLY A 156 -25.81 -3.42 11.79
N ASN A 157 -26.92 -2.73 11.62
CA ASN A 157 -27.02 -1.29 11.30
C ASN A 157 -26.34 -0.31 12.29
N HIS A 158 -25.47 -0.78 13.18
CA HIS A 158 -24.91 0.02 14.29
C HIS A 158 -23.46 0.47 14.06
N GLY A 159 -22.84 0.07 12.94
CA GLY A 159 -21.44 0.38 12.64
C GLY A 159 -20.45 -0.54 13.39
N LEU A 160 -19.17 -0.29 13.17
CA LEU A 160 -18.07 -1.04 13.76
C LEU A 160 -16.87 -0.14 14.03
N ILE A 161 -15.93 -0.62 14.86
CA ILE A 161 -14.60 -0.05 14.96
C ILE A 161 -13.64 -0.92 14.14
N ARG A 162 -12.98 -0.30 13.17
CA ARG A 162 -11.95 -0.91 12.34
C ARG A 162 -10.58 -0.47 12.83
N ILE A 163 -9.77 -1.42 13.28
CA ILE A 163 -8.43 -1.15 13.81
C ILE A 163 -7.42 -1.63 12.77
N ILE A 164 -6.47 -0.77 12.42
CA ILE A 164 -5.32 -1.13 11.61
C ILE A 164 -4.31 -1.86 12.49
N GLY A 165 -3.90 -3.04 12.06
CA GLY A 165 -2.95 -3.87 12.80
C GLY A 165 -2.02 -4.66 11.89
N ALA A 166 -1.13 -5.41 12.52
CA ALA A 166 -0.26 -6.38 11.86
C ALA A 166 -0.13 -7.63 12.73
N THR A 167 -0.30 -8.80 12.12
CA THR A 167 -0.25 -10.07 12.82
C THR A 167 0.14 -11.23 11.88
N LYS A 168 0.18 -12.45 12.42
CA LYS A 168 0.47 -13.66 11.65
C LYS A 168 -0.48 -13.82 10.47
N THR A 169 0.08 -13.99 9.26
CA THR A 169 -0.67 -14.05 8.00
C THR A 169 -1.63 -15.23 7.96
N ARG A 170 -1.19 -16.41 8.37
CA ARG A 170 -2.03 -17.62 8.36
C ARG A 170 -2.40 -18.03 9.77
N GLY A 171 -3.70 -18.14 10.06
CA GLY A 171 -4.22 -18.49 11.37
C GLY A 171 -3.86 -17.45 12.43
N PRO A 172 -4.30 -16.19 12.27
CA PRO A 172 -4.12 -15.17 13.29
C PRO A 172 -4.80 -15.59 14.59
N GLU A 173 -4.23 -15.15 15.71
CA GLU A 173 -4.83 -15.44 17.02
C GLU A 173 -6.12 -14.66 17.21
N ARG A 174 -7.06 -15.27 17.91
CA ARG A 174 -8.30 -14.58 18.33
C ARG A 174 -7.96 -13.54 19.37
N VAL A 175 -8.58 -12.38 19.25
CA VAL A 175 -8.46 -11.26 20.18
C VAL A 175 -9.84 -10.68 20.48
N TRP A 176 -9.91 -9.85 21.49
CA TRP A 176 -11.12 -9.20 21.97
C TRP A 176 -10.94 -7.72 21.92
N CYS A 177 -12.01 -6.98 21.58
CA CYS A 177 -12.04 -5.52 21.67
C CYS A 177 -12.69 -5.12 23.01
N ARG A 178 -12.01 -4.25 23.73
CA ARG A 178 -12.56 -3.55 24.90
C ARG A 178 -12.87 -2.13 24.46
N LEU A 179 -14.18 -1.79 24.37
CA LEU A 179 -14.69 -0.51 23.92
C LEU A 179 -14.90 0.38 25.15
N TRP A 180 -14.34 1.58 25.15
CA TRP A 180 -14.37 2.49 26.28
C TRP A 180 -15.17 3.73 25.93
N TYR A 181 -16.28 3.97 26.66
CA TYR A 181 -17.18 5.07 26.45
C TYR A 181 -16.99 6.11 27.55
N ARG A 182 -17.00 7.39 27.19
CA ARG A 182 -17.03 8.49 28.15
C ARG A 182 -18.44 8.62 28.72
N GLN A 183 -18.58 8.74 30.02
CA GLN A 183 -19.84 9.10 30.63
C GLN A 183 -19.99 10.62 30.71
N ILE A 184 -21.26 11.09 30.76
CA ILE A 184 -21.61 12.51 30.90
C ILE A 184 -21.01 13.12 32.16
N ASN A 185 -20.83 12.33 33.24
CA ASN A 185 -20.13 12.77 34.44
C ASN A 185 -18.62 12.68 34.24
N PRO A 186 -17.89 13.82 34.32
CA PRO A 186 -16.46 13.83 34.07
C PRO A 186 -15.74 12.90 35.07
N GLY A 187 -15.09 11.88 34.56
CA GLY A 187 -14.29 10.92 35.32
C GLY A 187 -14.77 9.47 35.27
N ASN A 188 -16.00 9.18 34.87
CA ASN A 188 -16.46 7.81 34.74
C ASN A 188 -16.34 7.28 33.29
N ILE A 189 -15.72 6.11 33.16
CA ILE A 189 -15.59 5.37 31.89
C ILE A 189 -16.41 4.11 32.03
N THR A 190 -17.37 3.91 31.13
CA THR A 190 -18.09 2.63 30.98
C THR A 190 -17.42 1.78 29.93
N ALA A 191 -17.37 0.48 30.17
CA ALA A 191 -16.79 -0.49 29.25
C ALA A 191 -17.86 -1.36 28.62
N SER A 192 -17.64 -1.73 27.37
CA SER A 192 -18.33 -2.82 26.69
C SER A 192 -17.29 -3.72 26.02
N VAL A 193 -17.58 -5.00 25.91
CA VAL A 193 -16.69 -5.99 25.31
C VAL A 193 -17.35 -6.63 24.12
N THR A 194 -16.64 -6.68 23.00
CA THR A 194 -17.08 -7.41 21.82
C THR A 194 -15.99 -8.35 21.33
N VAL A 195 -16.39 -9.44 20.65
CA VAL A 195 -15.46 -10.35 19.98
C VAL A 195 -14.90 -9.67 18.77
N ALA A 196 -13.58 -9.62 18.64
CA ALA A 196 -12.95 -9.15 17.43
C ALA A 196 -13.00 -10.21 16.33
N THR A 197 -13.36 -9.79 15.13
CA THR A 197 -13.12 -10.55 13.92
C THR A 197 -11.86 -10.00 13.24
N ILE A 198 -10.82 -10.84 13.15
CA ILE A 198 -9.61 -10.45 12.42
C ILE A 198 -9.79 -10.99 11.03
N THR A 199 -10.31 -10.14 10.13
CA THR A 199 -10.36 -10.61 8.74
C THR A 199 -10.99 -9.63 7.79
N ASP A 200 -10.75 -9.91 6.50
CA ASP A 200 -11.68 -9.69 5.42
C ASP A 200 -12.84 -10.72 5.48
N TYR A 201 -13.79 -10.61 4.55
CA TYR A 201 -14.96 -11.49 4.41
C TYR A 201 -14.65 -13.00 4.40
N TYR A 202 -13.39 -13.42 4.14
CA TYR A 202 -12.97 -14.82 4.00
C TYR A 202 -12.07 -15.34 5.12
N GLY A 203 -11.88 -14.59 6.18
CA GLY A 203 -11.03 -15.04 7.29
C GLY A 203 -9.54 -14.83 7.08
N LEU A 204 -9.15 -13.99 6.12
CA LEU A 204 -7.76 -13.71 5.78
C LEU A 204 -7.36 -12.32 6.29
N VAL A 205 -6.11 -12.13 6.61
CA VAL A 205 -5.45 -10.83 6.73
C VAL A 205 -5.53 -10.08 5.41
N ILE A 206 -5.21 -8.79 5.37
CA ILE A 206 -5.22 -7.99 4.13
C ILE A 206 -4.74 -8.83 2.95
N ARG A 207 -5.49 -8.82 1.85
CA ARG A 207 -5.34 -9.73 0.70
C ARG A 207 -3.96 -9.67 0.07
N GLU A 208 -3.33 -8.51 0.06
CA GLU A 208 -1.99 -8.31 -0.47
C GLU A 208 -0.94 -8.55 0.62
N ASN A 209 -0.59 -9.82 0.88
CA ASN A 209 0.29 -10.23 1.99
C ASN A 209 1.60 -10.89 1.56
N TRP A 210 1.79 -11.17 0.26
CA TRP A 210 3.02 -11.78 -0.30
C TRP A 210 3.43 -13.09 0.36
N ASN A 211 2.51 -13.79 1.04
CA ASN A 211 2.76 -15.04 1.73
C ASN A 211 3.83 -14.97 2.82
N LEU A 212 4.16 -13.77 3.30
CA LEU A 212 5.10 -13.58 4.39
C LEU A 212 4.50 -14.05 5.71
N LYS A 213 5.35 -14.23 6.72
CA LYS A 213 4.96 -14.75 8.04
C LYS A 213 3.94 -13.87 8.75
N TYR A 214 4.09 -12.55 8.61
CA TYR A 214 3.21 -11.53 9.14
C TYR A 214 2.69 -10.64 8.01
N SER A 215 1.54 -10.05 8.22
CA SER A 215 0.96 -9.08 7.30
C SER A 215 0.11 -8.07 8.04
N ALA A 216 -0.19 -6.96 7.37
CA ALA A 216 -1.21 -6.03 7.82
C ALA A 216 -2.56 -6.74 7.97
N CYS A 217 -3.39 -6.27 8.88
CA CYS A 217 -4.74 -6.79 9.10
C CYS A 217 -5.70 -5.69 9.56
N PHE A 218 -6.99 -5.95 9.38
CA PHE A 218 -8.03 -5.24 10.09
C PHE A 218 -8.46 -6.06 11.31
N VAL A 219 -8.54 -5.43 12.48
CA VAL A 219 -9.25 -5.97 13.63
C VAL A 219 -10.62 -5.31 13.65
N ILE A 220 -11.66 -6.08 13.39
CA ILE A 220 -13.04 -5.60 13.28
C ILE A 220 -13.75 -5.82 14.61
N CYS A 221 -14.21 -4.74 15.22
CA CYS A 221 -14.94 -4.73 16.48
C CYS A 221 -16.37 -4.24 16.22
N PRO A 222 -17.36 -5.14 16.10
CA PRO A 222 -18.77 -4.74 15.97
C PRO A 222 -19.21 -3.94 17.19
N LEU A 223 -19.99 -2.88 16.96
CA LEU A 223 -20.59 -2.14 18.06
C LEU A 223 -21.81 -2.88 18.63
N PRO A 224 -22.05 -2.81 19.96
CA PRO A 224 -23.23 -3.39 20.58
C PRO A 224 -24.50 -2.66 20.13
N LYS A 225 -25.61 -3.39 20.04
CA LYS A 225 -26.92 -2.82 19.70
C LYS A 225 -27.38 -1.76 20.70
N GLU A 226 -27.10 -2.02 21.96
CA GLU A 226 -27.39 -1.14 23.08
C GLU A 226 -26.07 -0.74 23.74
N PRO A 227 -25.49 0.38 23.34
CA PRO A 227 -24.25 0.85 23.97
C PRO A 227 -24.51 1.30 25.41
N PRO A 228 -23.52 1.16 26.30
CA PRO A 228 -23.65 1.54 27.71
C PRO A 228 -23.68 3.06 27.94
N SER A 229 -23.60 3.86 26.90
CA SER A 229 -23.58 5.32 26.94
C SER A 229 -24.52 5.91 25.89
N ALA A 230 -24.98 7.13 26.12
CA ALA A 230 -25.75 7.92 25.14
C ALA A 230 -24.92 8.13 23.84
N ASP A 231 -23.62 8.24 23.97
CA ASP A 231 -22.69 8.22 22.83
C ASP A 231 -22.58 6.79 22.31
N ARG A 232 -23.12 6.55 21.12
CA ARG A 232 -23.12 5.23 20.49
C ARG A 232 -21.73 4.76 20.04
N VAL A 233 -20.78 5.68 19.93
CA VAL A 233 -19.42 5.40 19.47
C VAL A 233 -18.45 5.52 20.66
N PRO A 234 -17.60 4.51 20.92
CA PRO A 234 -16.62 4.60 22.00
C PRO A 234 -15.55 5.68 21.72
N ASP A 235 -15.01 6.29 22.77
CA ASP A 235 -13.89 7.23 22.65
C ASP A 235 -12.58 6.53 22.33
N THR A 236 -12.35 5.38 22.98
CA THR A 236 -11.11 4.61 22.81
C THR A 236 -11.41 3.12 22.77
N VAL A 237 -10.49 2.36 22.20
CA VAL A 237 -10.57 0.90 22.15
C VAL A 237 -9.24 0.30 22.58
N SER A 238 -9.31 -0.87 23.21
CA SER A 238 -8.16 -1.72 23.51
C SER A 238 -8.36 -3.10 22.89
N VAL A 239 -7.29 -3.69 22.40
CA VAL A 239 -7.28 -5.07 21.89
C VAL A 239 -6.53 -5.97 22.87
N VAL A 240 -7.15 -7.05 23.29
CA VAL A 240 -6.61 -8.00 24.29
C VAL A 240 -6.64 -9.44 23.74
N ALA A 241 -5.58 -10.19 24.02
CA ALA A 241 -5.46 -11.59 23.57
C ALA A 241 -6.39 -12.54 24.34
N ARG A 242 -6.77 -12.18 25.56
CA ARG A 242 -7.66 -12.97 26.42
C ARG A 242 -8.65 -12.04 27.10
N LEU A 243 -9.88 -12.48 27.24
CA LEU A 243 -10.96 -11.67 27.80
C LEU A 243 -10.62 -11.11 29.20
N ARG A 244 -9.96 -11.89 30.03
CA ARG A 244 -9.55 -11.49 31.40
C ARG A 244 -8.13 -10.87 31.46
N ALA A 245 -7.47 -10.63 30.31
CA ALA A 245 -6.18 -9.95 30.32
C ALA A 245 -6.37 -8.44 30.55
N PRO A 246 -5.51 -7.81 31.36
CA PRO A 246 -5.51 -6.37 31.47
C PRO A 246 -5.13 -5.74 30.11
N PRO A 247 -5.79 -4.66 29.70
CA PRO A 247 -5.42 -3.93 28.50
C PRO A 247 -4.00 -3.36 28.61
N ALA A 248 -3.18 -3.53 27.56
CA ALA A 248 -1.83 -2.97 27.46
C ALA A 248 -1.72 -1.91 26.34
N ASN A 249 -2.82 -1.65 25.64
CA ASN A 249 -2.91 -0.66 24.58
C ASN A 249 -4.23 0.14 24.73
N ARG A 250 -4.22 1.39 24.27
CA ARG A 250 -5.39 2.26 24.28
C ARG A 250 -5.34 3.20 23.08
N ILE A 251 -6.25 2.99 22.13
CA ILE A 251 -6.25 3.67 20.85
C ILE A 251 -7.47 4.59 20.76
N LEU A 252 -7.26 5.84 20.35
CA LEU A 252 -8.32 6.79 20.08
C LEU A 252 -9.15 6.33 18.88
N VAL A 253 -10.45 6.31 19.02
CA VAL A 253 -11.36 6.07 17.89
C VAL A 253 -11.55 7.36 17.11
N GLN A 254 -11.15 7.34 15.84
CA GLN A 254 -11.25 8.45 14.90
C GLN A 254 -12.48 8.29 14.00
N ASN A 255 -12.77 9.29 13.17
CA ASN A 255 -13.93 9.31 12.25
C ASN A 255 -15.29 9.27 12.95
N ARG A 256 -15.35 9.66 14.20
CA ARG A 256 -16.60 9.83 14.92
C ARG A 256 -17.43 10.93 14.23
N PRO A 257 -18.76 10.95 14.38
CA PRO A 257 -19.61 11.97 13.73
C PRO A 257 -19.14 13.41 13.95
N GLU A 258 -18.65 13.71 15.15
CA GLU A 258 -18.13 15.03 15.53
C GLU A 258 -16.78 15.38 14.87
N ASP A 259 -15.98 14.38 14.47
CA ASP A 259 -14.67 14.57 13.82
C ASP A 259 -14.81 14.87 12.32
N ARG A 260 -15.99 14.73 11.74
CA ARG A 260 -16.23 14.82 10.30
C ARG A 260 -16.32 16.27 9.86
N LEU A 261 -15.56 16.63 8.83
CA LEU A 261 -15.62 17.97 8.26
C LEU A 261 -16.96 18.16 7.51
N LYS A 262 -17.61 19.31 7.71
CA LYS A 262 -18.79 19.71 6.94
C LYS A 262 -18.46 19.82 5.45
N GLU A 263 -17.33 20.47 5.14
CA GLU A 263 -16.79 20.59 3.80
C GLU A 263 -15.45 19.86 3.73
N ARG A 264 -15.36 18.88 2.83
CA ARG A 264 -14.15 18.10 2.62
C ARG A 264 -13.18 18.87 1.72
N LYS A 265 -11.89 18.76 2.03
CA LYS A 265 -10.83 19.29 1.15
C LYS A 265 -10.75 18.46 -0.13
N PRO A 266 -10.22 19.02 -1.25
CA PRO A 266 -10.30 18.37 -2.55
C PRO A 266 -9.54 17.03 -2.63
N LEU A 267 -8.24 17.02 -2.32
CA LEU A 267 -7.36 15.88 -2.56
C LEU A 267 -6.30 15.78 -1.46
N ALA A 268 -6.08 14.57 -0.95
CA ALA A 268 -4.90 14.22 -0.17
C ALA A 268 -4.03 13.22 -0.93
N VAL A 269 -2.73 13.21 -0.62
CA VAL A 269 -1.77 12.22 -1.09
C VAL A 269 -1.29 11.39 0.09
N CYS A 270 -1.33 10.07 -0.06
CA CYS A 270 -0.83 9.08 0.89
C CYS A 270 0.45 8.45 0.36
N VAL A 271 1.51 8.50 1.16
CA VAL A 271 2.80 7.92 0.81
C VAL A 271 3.10 6.76 1.75
N LYS A 272 3.68 5.68 1.22
CA LYS A 272 4.13 4.54 2.03
C LYS A 272 5.22 4.95 3.04
N PRO A 273 5.54 4.11 4.05
CA PRO A 273 6.53 4.45 5.07
C PRO A 273 7.90 4.80 4.46
N LEU A 274 8.47 5.91 4.96
CA LEU A 274 9.84 6.31 4.69
C LEU A 274 10.76 5.48 5.57
N HIS A 275 11.75 4.83 4.97
CA HIS A 275 12.62 3.86 5.64
C HIS A 275 14.06 3.94 5.09
N TYR A 276 15.00 3.23 5.71
CA TYR A 276 16.43 3.25 5.37
C TYR A 276 17.05 4.66 5.44
N ASP A 277 16.73 5.39 6.52
CA ASP A 277 17.21 6.74 6.77
C ASP A 277 17.01 7.66 5.54
N TYR A 278 15.78 7.61 4.99
CA TYR A 278 15.45 8.37 3.79
C TYR A 278 15.83 9.85 3.92
N ASN A 279 16.72 10.33 3.05
CA ASN A 279 17.30 11.68 3.15
C ASN A 279 17.42 12.41 1.81
N ARG A 280 16.56 12.11 0.83
CA ARG A 280 16.56 12.77 -0.50
C ARG A 280 15.68 14.01 -0.48
N VAL A 281 16.20 15.12 0.07
CA VAL A 281 15.42 16.34 0.33
C VAL A 281 14.87 16.95 -0.95
N LEU A 282 15.66 17.10 -2.02
CA LEU A 282 15.18 17.69 -3.28
C LEU A 282 14.04 16.89 -3.90
N GLN A 283 14.14 15.55 -3.87
CA GLN A 283 13.06 14.68 -4.34
C GLN A 283 11.79 14.85 -3.51
N LEU A 284 11.93 14.98 -2.19
CA LEU A 284 10.82 15.21 -1.27
C LEU A 284 10.14 16.57 -1.54
N VAL A 285 10.91 17.62 -1.69
CA VAL A 285 10.41 18.97 -2.00
C VAL A 285 9.72 18.99 -3.35
N GLU A 286 10.34 18.42 -4.40
CA GLU A 286 9.73 18.28 -5.73
C GLU A 286 8.39 17.52 -5.64
N PHE A 287 8.36 16.41 -4.91
CA PHE A 287 7.14 15.60 -4.75
C PHE A 287 6.02 16.42 -4.11
N ILE A 288 6.29 17.11 -3.02
CA ILE A 288 5.28 17.90 -2.31
C ILE A 288 4.82 19.08 -3.17
N GLU A 289 5.75 19.86 -3.74
CA GLU A 289 5.40 21.06 -4.51
C GLU A 289 4.66 20.72 -5.81
N LEU A 290 5.06 19.66 -6.52
CA LEU A 290 4.33 19.24 -7.72
C LEU A 290 2.93 18.72 -7.39
N HIS A 291 2.76 17.94 -6.30
CA HIS A 291 1.42 17.50 -5.91
C HIS A 291 0.52 18.66 -5.46
N ARG A 292 1.07 19.72 -4.85
CA ARG A 292 0.32 20.96 -4.59
C ARG A 292 -0.14 21.62 -5.89
N LEU A 293 0.71 21.69 -6.90
CA LEU A 293 0.32 22.20 -8.24
C LEU A 293 -0.71 21.30 -8.92
N LEU A 294 -0.67 19.99 -8.66
CA LEU A 294 -1.65 19.01 -9.13
C LEU A 294 -2.98 19.07 -8.36
N GLY A 295 -3.09 19.92 -7.33
CA GLY A 295 -4.31 20.19 -6.56
C GLY A 295 -4.40 19.46 -5.22
N ALA A 296 -3.31 18.84 -4.74
CA ALA A 296 -3.30 18.24 -3.41
C ALA A 296 -3.30 19.32 -2.33
N SER A 297 -4.18 19.14 -1.35
CA SER A 297 -4.28 19.99 -0.17
C SER A 297 -3.41 19.52 0.98
N HIS A 298 -2.99 18.26 0.96
CA HIS A 298 -2.27 17.63 2.07
C HIS A 298 -1.53 16.37 1.63
N VAL A 299 -0.39 16.09 2.28
CA VAL A 299 0.39 14.86 2.09
C VAL A 299 0.56 14.18 3.44
N THR A 300 0.21 12.90 3.53
CA THR A 300 0.44 12.08 4.72
C THR A 300 1.60 11.12 4.47
N LEU A 301 2.60 11.16 5.34
CA LEU A 301 3.79 10.30 5.31
C LEU A 301 3.93 9.57 6.66
N TYR A 302 4.66 8.47 6.64
CA TYR A 302 4.92 7.64 7.81
C TYR A 302 6.43 7.55 8.03
N ASN A 303 6.89 7.89 9.23
CA ASN A 303 8.30 7.91 9.59
C ASN A 303 8.69 6.60 10.27
N ASP A 304 9.25 5.68 9.50
CA ASP A 304 9.98 4.55 10.05
C ASP A 304 11.41 5.00 10.38
N THR A 305 12.17 5.43 9.37
CA THR A 305 13.48 6.06 9.54
C THR A 305 13.71 7.15 8.48
N VAL A 306 13.97 8.37 8.94
CA VAL A 306 14.18 9.55 8.10
C VAL A 306 15.47 10.24 8.53
N GLY A 307 16.32 10.60 7.56
CA GLY A 307 17.55 11.35 7.80
C GLY A 307 17.28 12.78 8.30
N ALA A 308 18.31 13.40 8.84
CA ALA A 308 18.19 14.67 9.56
C ALA A 308 17.65 15.80 8.68
N GLU A 309 18.15 15.94 7.45
CA GLU A 309 17.80 17.01 6.51
C GLU A 309 16.37 16.83 5.99
N ALA A 310 16.00 15.59 5.60
CA ALA A 310 14.63 15.28 5.19
C ALA A 310 13.65 15.45 6.36
N GLY A 311 14.04 15.07 7.58
CA GLY A 311 13.25 15.28 8.79
C GLY A 311 13.03 16.76 9.08
N CYS A 312 14.05 17.61 8.85
CA CYS A 312 13.93 19.06 8.98
C CYS A 312 12.95 19.63 7.94
N ALA A 313 13.09 19.23 6.67
CA ALA A 313 12.19 19.66 5.61
C ALA A 313 10.73 19.23 5.86
N LEU A 314 10.52 18.01 6.38
CA LEU A 314 9.18 17.55 6.74
C LEU A 314 8.55 18.37 7.86
N ARG A 315 9.30 18.73 8.92
CA ARG A 315 8.82 19.62 9.97
C ARG A 315 8.44 21.02 9.45
N TYR A 316 9.22 21.55 8.50
CA TYR A 316 8.88 22.81 7.82
C TYR A 316 7.49 22.74 7.18
N TYR A 317 7.17 21.64 6.46
CA TYR A 317 5.86 21.46 5.83
C TYR A 317 4.76 21.13 6.85
N GLU A 318 5.06 20.42 7.95
CA GLU A 318 4.10 20.17 9.05
C GLU A 318 3.66 21.47 9.70
N ASN A 319 4.61 22.35 10.03
CA ASN A 319 4.33 23.67 10.63
C ASN A 319 3.42 24.54 9.75
N ARG A 320 3.43 24.27 8.44
CA ARG A 320 2.55 24.96 7.46
C ARG A 320 1.25 24.21 7.18
N GLY A 321 1.01 23.08 7.84
CA GLY A 321 -0.21 22.27 7.68
C GLY A 321 -0.31 21.54 6.32
N VAL A 322 0.78 21.48 5.56
CA VAL A 322 0.84 20.82 4.24
C VAL A 322 1.07 19.32 4.38
N VAL A 323 1.83 18.92 5.39
CA VAL A 323 2.23 17.53 5.64
C VAL A 323 1.73 17.07 7.01
N SER A 324 1.42 15.79 7.15
CA SER A 324 1.40 15.06 8.41
C SER A 324 2.44 13.96 8.35
N LEU A 325 3.40 14.00 9.26
CA LEU A 325 4.42 12.97 9.43
C LEU A 325 4.05 12.11 10.64
N LEU A 326 3.54 10.90 10.39
CA LEU A 326 3.07 10.00 11.44
C LEU A 326 4.19 9.06 11.89
N PRO A 327 4.38 8.81 13.19
CA PRO A 327 5.37 7.86 13.69
C PRO A 327 5.02 6.45 13.20
N TRP A 328 6.04 5.74 12.66
CA TRP A 328 5.87 4.38 12.14
C TRP A 328 6.84 3.37 12.74
N HIS A 329 7.83 3.83 13.48
CA HIS A 329 8.76 3.00 14.24
C HIS A 329 8.02 2.14 15.28
N HIS A 330 8.70 1.11 15.83
CA HIS A 330 8.16 0.13 16.80
C HIS A 330 7.27 -0.98 16.22
N LEU A 331 7.15 -1.12 14.91
CA LEU A 331 6.66 -2.35 14.33
C LEU A 331 7.79 -3.39 14.36
N ASP A 332 7.89 -4.13 15.46
CA ASP A 332 8.93 -5.16 15.66
C ASP A 332 8.73 -6.38 14.74
N MET A 333 8.84 -6.14 13.42
CA MET A 333 8.76 -7.16 12.36
C MET A 333 9.82 -6.85 11.30
N ILE A 334 10.65 -7.84 10.98
CA ILE A 334 11.75 -7.66 10.03
C ILE A 334 11.18 -7.44 8.62
N SER A 335 11.48 -6.26 8.06
CA SER A 335 11.09 -5.89 6.70
C SER A 335 11.58 -6.90 5.66
N GLN A 336 10.77 -7.16 4.66
CA GLN A 336 10.98 -8.09 3.53
C GLN A 336 11.20 -9.56 3.93
N ARG A 337 11.37 -9.88 5.22
CA ARG A 337 11.50 -11.26 5.72
C ARG A 337 10.27 -11.71 6.49
N GLU A 338 9.77 -10.86 7.37
CA GLU A 338 8.61 -11.14 8.22
C GLU A 338 7.36 -10.43 7.74
N ILE A 339 7.50 -9.16 7.30
CA ILE A 339 6.42 -8.33 6.78
C ILE A 339 6.88 -7.59 5.52
N ARG A 340 5.99 -7.26 4.60
CA ARG A 340 6.32 -6.55 3.37
C ARG A 340 6.51 -5.07 3.63
N THR A 341 7.67 -4.52 3.23
CA THR A 341 8.00 -3.09 3.19
C THR A 341 7.47 -2.33 4.41
N GLU A 342 8.02 -2.63 5.59
CA GLU A 342 7.68 -1.98 6.87
C GLU A 342 6.17 -1.90 7.16
N GLY A 343 5.38 -2.87 6.67
CA GLY A 343 3.92 -2.83 6.84
C GLY A 343 3.19 -1.89 5.88
N LEU A 344 3.71 -1.70 4.67
CA LEU A 344 3.13 -0.87 3.59
C LEU A 344 1.60 -0.89 3.54
N PHE A 345 1.00 -2.08 3.57
CA PHE A 345 -0.46 -2.22 3.42
C PHE A 345 -1.23 -1.69 4.63
N ALA A 346 -0.63 -1.71 5.82
CA ALA A 346 -1.21 -1.05 7.00
C ALA A 346 -1.19 0.47 6.82
N ALA A 347 -0.08 1.04 6.31
CA ALA A 347 0.03 2.47 6.06
C ALA A 347 -0.97 2.97 5.01
N LEU A 348 -1.12 2.26 3.89
CA LEU A 348 -2.09 2.61 2.85
C LEU A 348 -3.52 2.65 3.40
N ASN A 349 -3.89 1.64 4.19
CA ASN A 349 -5.23 1.55 4.77
C ASN A 349 -5.42 2.54 5.94
N ASP A 350 -4.41 2.79 6.77
CA ASP A 350 -4.48 3.86 7.76
C ASP A 350 -4.74 5.22 7.11
N CYS A 351 -3.97 5.56 6.07
CA CYS A 351 -4.15 6.83 5.36
C CYS A 351 -5.52 6.95 4.69
N LEU A 352 -6.02 5.86 4.08
CA LEU A 352 -7.36 5.81 3.51
C LEU A 352 -8.42 6.17 4.56
N TYR A 353 -8.42 5.47 5.71
CA TYR A 353 -9.41 5.67 6.77
C TYR A 353 -9.24 7.03 7.45
N ARG A 354 -8.02 7.48 7.70
CA ARG A 354 -7.69 8.79 8.26
C ARG A 354 -8.19 9.95 7.40
N SER A 355 -8.22 9.76 6.09
CA SER A 355 -8.65 10.74 5.09
C SER A 355 -10.15 10.69 4.78
N MET A 356 -10.86 9.65 5.18
CA MET A 356 -12.18 9.27 4.70
C MET A 356 -13.25 10.38 4.78
N TYR A 357 -13.24 11.14 5.85
CA TYR A 357 -14.23 12.22 6.06
C TYR A 357 -13.62 13.63 5.98
N LYS A 358 -12.33 13.72 5.62
CA LYS A 358 -11.60 15.00 5.51
C LYS A 358 -11.38 15.43 4.07
N TYR A 359 -11.30 14.45 3.12
CA TYR A 359 -10.98 14.71 1.72
C TYR A 359 -12.01 14.06 0.79
N GLU A 360 -12.22 14.69 -0.38
CA GLU A 360 -13.07 14.13 -1.44
C GLU A 360 -12.37 12.96 -2.13
N TYR A 361 -11.09 13.15 -2.41
CA TYR A 361 -10.23 12.17 -3.09
C TYR A 361 -8.94 11.93 -2.33
N VAL A 362 -8.40 10.72 -2.51
CA VAL A 362 -7.10 10.31 -1.99
C VAL A 362 -6.30 9.65 -3.10
N ALA A 363 -5.07 10.10 -3.32
CA ALA A 363 -4.09 9.45 -4.19
C ALA A 363 -3.12 8.63 -3.35
N LEU A 364 -2.94 7.35 -3.67
CA LEU A 364 -1.98 6.48 -3.00
C LEU A 364 -0.78 6.28 -3.93
N LEU A 365 0.36 6.89 -3.58
CA LEU A 365 1.52 7.04 -4.46
C LEU A 365 2.83 6.78 -3.71
N ASP A 366 3.87 6.45 -4.48
CA ASP A 366 5.24 6.43 -4.01
C ASP A 366 5.92 7.77 -4.31
N LEU A 367 7.04 8.10 -3.64
CA LEU A 367 7.73 9.39 -3.79
C LEU A 367 8.33 9.64 -5.19
N ASP A 368 8.39 8.63 -6.02
CA ASP A 368 8.89 8.66 -7.38
C ASP A 368 7.78 8.55 -8.43
N GLU A 369 6.51 8.72 -8.01
CA GLU A 369 5.33 8.55 -8.85
C GLU A 369 4.47 9.82 -8.90
N PHE A 370 4.04 10.19 -10.11
CA PHE A 370 3.25 11.38 -10.36
C PHE A 370 2.14 11.10 -11.38
N VAL A 371 0.89 11.31 -11.01
CA VAL A 371 -0.23 11.29 -11.96
C VAL A 371 -0.25 12.62 -12.72
N ILE A 372 0.13 12.58 -13.99
CA ILE A 372 0.23 13.80 -14.81
C ILE A 372 -0.92 13.86 -15.82
N PRO A 373 -1.92 14.75 -15.62
CA PRO A 373 -2.96 15.02 -16.62
C PRO A 373 -2.37 15.61 -17.89
N ARG A 374 -2.87 15.21 -19.07
CA ARG A 374 -2.37 15.76 -20.34
C ARG A 374 -3.02 17.09 -20.70
N HIS A 375 -4.30 17.23 -20.50
CA HIS A 375 -5.10 18.37 -20.96
C HIS A 375 -5.63 19.25 -19.82
N ASN A 376 -5.59 18.76 -18.58
CA ASN A 376 -6.07 19.47 -17.39
C ASN A 376 -4.89 19.88 -16.51
N ASP A 377 -5.03 20.96 -15.75
CA ASP A 377 -3.97 21.45 -14.87
C ASP A 377 -3.87 20.68 -13.56
N THR A 378 -4.99 20.17 -13.05
CA THR A 378 -5.03 19.43 -11.78
C THR A 378 -5.69 18.08 -11.94
N ILE A 379 -5.43 17.16 -10.99
CA ILE A 379 -6.08 15.87 -10.92
C ILE A 379 -7.59 16.04 -10.72
N LEU A 380 -8.01 17.00 -9.91
CA LEU A 380 -9.42 17.28 -9.67
C LEU A 380 -10.12 17.77 -10.96
N ASN A 381 -9.49 18.67 -11.72
CA ASN A 381 -10.03 19.14 -12.99
C ASN A 381 -10.15 18.00 -14.02
N LEU A 382 -9.19 17.08 -14.04
CA LEU A 382 -9.26 15.86 -14.84
C LEU A 382 -10.46 14.99 -14.44
N ILE A 383 -10.66 14.74 -13.15
CA ILE A 383 -11.77 13.93 -12.65
C ILE A 383 -13.11 14.59 -13.01
N ARG A 384 -13.27 15.88 -12.74
CA ARG A 384 -14.49 16.63 -13.11
C ARG A 384 -14.74 16.62 -14.61
N TRP A 385 -13.70 16.76 -15.41
CA TRP A 385 -13.80 16.65 -16.88
C TRP A 385 -14.28 15.26 -17.32
N MET A 386 -13.83 14.18 -16.68
CA MET A 386 -14.32 12.83 -16.94
C MET A 386 -15.78 12.65 -16.49
N GLU A 387 -16.15 13.21 -15.34
CA GLU A 387 -17.53 13.15 -14.80
C GLU A 387 -18.56 13.80 -15.72
N THR A 388 -18.18 14.80 -16.51
CA THR A 388 -19.06 15.41 -17.51
C THR A 388 -19.27 14.56 -18.77
N ARG A 389 -18.45 13.52 -19.00
CA ARG A 389 -18.42 12.71 -20.22
C ARG A 389 -18.73 11.25 -20.01
N LEU A 390 -18.53 10.75 -18.80
CA LEU A 390 -18.67 9.35 -18.44
C LEU A 390 -19.65 9.21 -17.28
N ASN A 391 -20.31 8.06 -17.20
CA ASN A 391 -21.10 7.74 -16.02
C ASN A 391 -20.16 7.30 -14.88
N THR A 392 -19.89 8.20 -13.95
CA THR A 392 -18.98 7.97 -12.82
C THR A 392 -19.70 7.79 -11.48
N ARG A 393 -21.04 7.61 -11.49
CA ARG A 393 -21.82 7.49 -10.25
C ARG A 393 -21.37 6.34 -9.36
N THR A 394 -20.94 5.24 -9.97
CA THR A 394 -20.42 4.04 -9.30
C THR A 394 -18.90 3.97 -9.29
N THR A 395 -18.21 5.06 -9.66
CA THR A 395 -16.74 5.09 -9.67
C THR A 395 -16.21 5.45 -8.29
N GLY A 396 -15.65 4.46 -7.60
CA GLY A 396 -14.94 4.63 -6.34
C GLY A 396 -13.45 4.91 -6.52
N ALA A 397 -12.85 4.55 -7.66
CA ALA A 397 -11.44 4.81 -7.95
C ALA A 397 -11.19 5.05 -9.45
N PHE A 398 -10.20 5.90 -9.74
CA PHE A 398 -9.68 6.22 -11.06
C PHE A 398 -8.27 5.65 -11.17
N SER A 399 -8.07 4.64 -12.03
CA SER A 399 -6.80 3.95 -12.20
C SER A 399 -6.00 4.51 -13.37
N PHE A 400 -4.70 4.74 -13.20
CA PHE A 400 -3.77 5.32 -14.17
C PHE A 400 -2.73 4.30 -14.59
N GLN A 401 -2.52 4.14 -15.90
CA GLN A 401 -1.49 3.27 -16.44
C GLN A 401 -0.10 3.79 -16.12
N ASN A 402 0.80 2.90 -15.71
CA ASN A 402 2.17 3.22 -15.38
C ASN A 402 3.05 3.36 -16.63
N ALA A 403 3.88 4.39 -16.62
CA ALA A 403 4.96 4.61 -17.59
C ALA A 403 6.29 4.77 -16.86
N PHE A 404 7.24 3.85 -17.06
CA PHE A 404 8.56 3.95 -16.47
C PHE A 404 9.43 4.99 -17.19
N PHE A 405 9.98 5.92 -16.41
CA PHE A 405 11.03 6.85 -16.76
C PHE A 405 12.33 6.37 -16.08
N TYR A 406 13.17 5.66 -16.81
CA TYR A 406 14.38 5.11 -16.21
C TYR A 406 15.45 6.18 -15.98
N LEU A 407 16.00 6.20 -14.76
CA LEU A 407 17.00 7.18 -14.34
C LEU A 407 18.34 7.05 -15.09
N GLN A 408 18.61 5.87 -15.65
CA GLN A 408 19.80 5.61 -16.48
C GLN A 408 19.70 6.21 -17.87
N TRP A 409 18.52 6.58 -18.37
CA TRP A 409 18.41 7.29 -19.64
C TRP A 409 18.98 8.69 -19.53
N ALA A 410 19.49 9.20 -20.68
CA ALA A 410 20.06 10.55 -20.76
C ALA A 410 19.06 11.61 -20.27
N ASP A 411 19.61 12.63 -19.64
CA ASP A 411 18.86 13.80 -19.21
C ASP A 411 18.34 14.60 -20.41
N ASP A 412 17.23 15.30 -20.21
CA ASP A 412 16.70 16.19 -21.23
C ASP A 412 17.66 17.35 -21.48
N PRO A 413 17.97 17.69 -22.74
CA PRO A 413 18.85 18.83 -23.07
C PRO A 413 18.42 20.17 -22.45
N PHE A 414 17.14 20.32 -22.10
CA PHE A 414 16.64 21.52 -21.44
C PHE A 414 17.20 21.78 -20.05
N VAL A 415 17.72 20.73 -19.36
CA VAL A 415 18.39 20.88 -18.05
C VAL A 415 19.50 21.92 -18.12
N LYS A 416 20.22 22.02 -19.24
CA LYS A 416 21.27 23.01 -19.47
C LYS A 416 20.76 24.45 -19.53
N LYS A 417 19.45 24.67 -19.66
CA LYS A 417 18.78 25.97 -19.71
C LYS A 417 18.03 26.28 -18.42
N SER A 418 18.21 25.45 -17.36
CA SER A 418 17.62 25.70 -16.07
C SER A 418 18.14 27.00 -15.46
N LYS A 419 17.26 27.72 -14.77
CA LYS A 419 17.58 29.00 -14.16
C LYS A 419 18.40 28.83 -12.89
N THR A 420 18.15 27.72 -12.17
CA THR A 420 18.75 27.43 -10.86
C THR A 420 19.25 25.99 -10.79
N LYS A 421 20.12 25.69 -9.79
CA LYS A 421 20.58 24.35 -9.51
C LYS A 421 19.42 23.43 -9.09
N ALA A 422 18.45 23.96 -8.33
CA ALA A 422 17.29 23.20 -7.89
C ALA A 422 16.42 22.80 -9.10
N GLU A 423 16.08 23.73 -9.99
CA GLU A 423 15.35 23.42 -11.23
C GLU A 423 16.07 22.36 -12.07
N ALA A 424 17.40 22.44 -12.20
CA ALA A 424 18.21 21.48 -12.94
C ALA A 424 18.18 20.06 -12.34
N GLY A 425 17.96 19.97 -11.03
CA GLY A 425 17.88 18.71 -10.28
C GLY A 425 16.51 18.02 -10.31
N LEU A 426 15.42 18.75 -10.73
CA LEU A 426 14.06 18.21 -10.70
C LEU A 426 13.91 17.00 -11.62
N ILE A 427 13.56 15.87 -11.04
CA ILE A 427 13.51 14.58 -11.75
C ILE A 427 12.47 14.59 -12.87
N THR A 428 11.32 15.23 -12.66
CA THR A 428 10.20 15.32 -13.60
C THR A 428 10.53 16.15 -14.84
N LEU A 429 11.49 17.09 -14.72
CA LEU A 429 12.00 17.91 -15.83
C LEU A 429 13.28 17.32 -16.44
N LYS A 430 14.11 16.69 -15.61
CA LYS A 430 15.39 16.10 -16.00
C LYS A 430 15.21 14.83 -16.82
N LYS A 431 14.27 13.96 -16.44
CA LYS A 431 14.03 12.66 -17.07
C LYS A 431 12.74 12.68 -17.88
N THR A 432 12.85 12.90 -19.18
CA THR A 432 11.70 12.98 -20.10
C THR A 432 11.53 11.78 -21.01
N ARG A 433 12.47 10.83 -20.99
CA ARG A 433 12.38 9.61 -21.77
C ARG A 433 11.68 8.53 -20.96
N ARG A 434 10.64 7.91 -21.53
CA ARG A 434 9.90 6.81 -20.91
C ARG A 434 9.79 5.59 -21.81
N ARG A 435 9.44 4.44 -21.26
CA ARG A 435 9.05 3.28 -22.08
C ARG A 435 7.90 3.67 -23.02
N ALA A 436 8.00 3.23 -24.28
CA ALA A 436 6.93 3.46 -25.26
C ALA A 436 5.65 2.73 -24.86
N LYS A 437 5.77 1.44 -24.46
CA LYS A 437 4.65 0.61 -23.97
C LYS A 437 4.33 0.96 -22.53
N LEU A 438 3.06 1.26 -22.24
CA LEU A 438 2.53 1.44 -20.89
C LEU A 438 2.22 0.09 -20.25
N HIS A 439 2.32 0.02 -18.92
CA HIS A 439 1.85 -1.16 -18.19
C HIS A 439 0.32 -1.22 -18.19
N PRO A 440 -0.26 -2.42 -18.30
CA PRO A 440 -1.72 -2.57 -18.16
C PRO A 440 -2.22 -2.09 -16.79
N HIS A 441 -3.50 -1.75 -16.71
CA HIS A 441 -4.15 -1.49 -15.43
C HIS A 441 -4.04 -2.71 -14.51
N LYS A 442 -3.93 -2.47 -13.20
CA LYS A 442 -3.66 -3.44 -12.13
C LYS A 442 -2.21 -3.96 -12.09
N GLN A 443 -1.43 -3.74 -13.15
CA GLN A 443 0.02 -4.00 -13.13
C GLN A 443 0.75 -2.67 -12.94
N ARG A 444 1.32 -2.43 -11.74
CA ARG A 444 2.09 -1.22 -11.41
C ARG A 444 1.32 0.10 -11.60
N SER A 445 0.01 0.02 -11.82
CA SER A 445 -0.85 1.21 -11.86
C SER A 445 -0.97 1.81 -10.47
N LYS A 446 -1.30 3.09 -10.42
CA LYS A 446 -1.73 3.76 -9.19
C LYS A 446 -3.11 4.37 -9.40
N TYR A 447 -3.73 4.81 -8.34
CA TYR A 447 -5.10 5.26 -8.42
C TYR A 447 -5.38 6.45 -7.49
N VAL A 448 -6.39 7.20 -7.87
CA VAL A 448 -7.03 8.20 -7.02
C VAL A 448 -8.42 7.68 -6.69
N CYS A 449 -8.78 7.60 -5.43
CA CYS A 449 -10.06 7.04 -5.00
C CYS A 449 -10.89 8.02 -4.16
N LYS A 450 -12.21 7.77 -4.13
CA LYS A 450 -13.13 8.35 -3.15
C LYS A 450 -13.00 7.50 -1.88
N PRO A 451 -12.38 7.99 -0.80
CA PRO A 451 -12.04 7.14 0.34
C PRO A 451 -13.26 6.53 1.04
N ARG A 452 -14.42 7.15 0.92
CA ARG A 452 -15.69 6.62 1.45
C ARG A 452 -16.23 5.42 0.70
N ASP A 453 -15.79 5.20 -0.54
CA ASP A 453 -16.26 4.11 -1.40
C ASP A 453 -15.35 2.88 -1.34
N VAL A 454 -14.19 2.99 -0.63
CA VAL A 454 -13.17 1.95 -0.53
C VAL A 454 -13.19 1.32 0.86
N VAL A 455 -13.16 -0.02 0.91
CA VAL A 455 -13.04 -0.81 2.15
C VAL A 455 -11.61 -1.23 2.37
N GLU A 456 -10.93 -1.76 1.34
CA GLU A 456 -9.54 -2.21 1.41
C GLU A 456 -8.72 -1.65 0.24
N ALA A 457 -7.71 -0.85 0.59
CA ALA A 457 -6.75 -0.30 -0.36
C ALA A 457 -5.59 -1.26 -0.57
N GLY A 458 -5.18 -1.46 -1.83
CA GLY A 458 -3.96 -2.17 -2.20
C GLY A 458 -2.94 -1.25 -2.85
N ASN A 459 -1.76 -1.78 -3.15
CA ASN A 459 -0.67 -0.98 -3.69
C ASN A 459 -0.95 -0.47 -5.13
N HIS A 460 -1.54 -1.31 -5.97
CA HIS A 460 -1.71 -1.04 -7.40
C HIS A 460 -3.17 -0.92 -7.85
N PHE A 461 -4.09 -1.34 -7.01
CA PHE A 461 -5.54 -1.27 -7.23
C PHE A 461 -6.29 -1.42 -5.91
N VAL A 462 -7.56 -1.03 -5.89
CA VAL A 462 -8.45 -1.23 -4.75
C VAL A 462 -8.88 -2.69 -4.68
N TRP A 463 -8.68 -3.33 -3.54
CA TRP A 463 -9.06 -4.72 -3.30
C TRP A 463 -10.55 -4.87 -3.04
N GLU A 464 -11.13 -3.93 -2.27
CA GLU A 464 -12.55 -4.01 -1.91
C GLU A 464 -13.18 -2.62 -1.87
N PHE A 465 -14.33 -2.52 -2.53
CA PHE A 465 -15.21 -1.36 -2.50
C PHE A 465 -16.45 -1.66 -1.66
N ILE A 466 -17.14 -0.61 -1.20
CA ILE A 466 -18.51 -0.78 -0.76
C ILE A 466 -19.36 -1.27 -1.95
N PRO A 467 -20.49 -2.00 -1.70
CA PRO A 467 -21.32 -2.55 -2.77
C PRO A 467 -21.74 -1.51 -3.80
N GLY A 468 -21.68 -1.91 -5.07
CA GLY A 468 -22.07 -1.06 -6.19
C GLY A 468 -21.01 -0.11 -6.72
N HIS A 469 -19.80 -0.09 -6.13
CA HIS A 469 -18.70 0.75 -6.58
C HIS A 469 -17.56 -0.05 -7.22
N GLY A 470 -16.77 0.62 -8.05
CA GLY A 470 -15.68 -0.03 -8.79
C GLY A 470 -14.63 0.96 -9.30
N THR A 471 -13.72 0.45 -10.13
CA THR A 471 -12.62 1.22 -10.71
C THR A 471 -12.94 1.64 -12.13
N LEU A 472 -12.75 2.92 -12.45
CA LEU A 472 -12.69 3.44 -13.80
C LEU A 472 -11.22 3.49 -14.27
N ASN A 473 -10.94 2.82 -15.39
CA ASN A 473 -9.63 2.89 -16.04
C ASN A 473 -9.53 4.18 -16.85
N VAL A 474 -8.63 5.07 -16.43
CA VAL A 474 -8.44 6.36 -17.09
C VAL A 474 -7.72 6.15 -18.42
N PRO A 475 -8.24 6.70 -19.55
CA PRO A 475 -7.55 6.62 -20.83
C PRO A 475 -6.16 7.28 -20.78
N SER A 476 -5.18 6.68 -21.44
CA SER A 476 -3.79 7.16 -21.41
C SER A 476 -3.55 8.49 -22.13
N ASP A 477 -4.49 8.90 -22.99
CA ASP A 477 -4.51 10.22 -23.61
C ASP A 477 -5.06 11.31 -22.67
N ALA A 478 -5.78 10.94 -21.61
CA ALA A 478 -6.22 11.86 -20.57
C ALA A 478 -5.16 12.06 -19.48
N ALA A 479 -4.55 10.98 -18.97
CA ALA A 479 -3.47 11.02 -17.99
C ALA A 479 -2.74 9.67 -17.90
N ILE A 480 -1.48 9.70 -17.50
CA ILE A 480 -0.69 8.52 -17.14
C ILE A 480 0.06 8.75 -15.83
N LEU A 481 0.47 7.67 -15.20
CA LEU A 481 1.37 7.67 -14.05
C LEU A 481 2.82 7.73 -14.56
N HIS A 482 3.53 8.82 -14.27
CA HIS A 482 4.97 8.94 -14.46
C HIS A 482 5.67 8.29 -13.26
N HIS A 483 6.50 7.27 -13.51
CA HIS A 483 7.22 6.57 -12.46
C HIS A 483 8.72 6.62 -12.74
N TYR A 484 9.43 7.40 -11.95
CA TYR A 484 10.87 7.69 -12.09
C TYR A 484 11.70 6.72 -11.26
N ARG A 485 12.24 5.67 -11.89
CA ARG A 485 12.94 4.62 -11.16
C ARG A 485 14.23 4.15 -11.82
N VAL A 486 15.08 3.52 -11.03
CA VAL A 486 16.24 2.78 -11.53
C VAL A 486 15.76 1.49 -12.22
N CYS A 487 16.40 1.12 -13.33
CA CYS A 487 16.25 -0.20 -13.92
C CYS A 487 17.03 -1.22 -13.08
N GLU A 488 16.36 -1.94 -12.19
CA GLU A 488 16.99 -2.80 -11.17
C GLU A 488 17.15 -4.25 -11.64
N PHE A 489 16.28 -4.71 -12.52
CA PHE A 489 16.21 -6.12 -12.91
C PHE A 489 16.49 -6.31 -14.40
N GLY A 490 17.28 -7.36 -14.72
CA GLY A 490 17.63 -7.69 -16.09
C GLY A 490 18.89 -6.98 -16.62
N GLY A 491 19.73 -6.41 -15.75
CA GLY A 491 20.89 -5.63 -16.16
C GLY A 491 20.46 -4.40 -16.97
N ASP A 492 21.14 -4.14 -18.13
CA ASP A 492 20.79 -3.02 -19.00
C ASP A 492 19.60 -3.29 -19.94
N ASP A 493 18.90 -4.40 -19.82
CA ASP A 493 17.87 -4.78 -20.79
C ASP A 493 16.64 -3.87 -20.76
N CYS A 494 16.25 -3.38 -19.57
CA CYS A 494 15.13 -2.44 -19.50
C CYS A 494 15.45 -1.07 -20.12
N VAL A 495 16.71 -0.60 -20.12
CA VAL A 495 17.10 0.65 -20.80
C VAL A 495 17.21 0.49 -22.32
N LYS A 496 17.34 -0.74 -22.82
CA LYS A 496 17.33 -1.05 -24.26
C LYS A 496 15.92 -1.10 -24.85
N THR A 497 14.87 -1.07 -24.01
CA THR A 497 13.49 -1.13 -24.49
C THR A 497 13.13 0.11 -25.32
N GLN A 498 12.17 -0.05 -26.24
CA GLN A 498 11.66 1.05 -27.03
C GLN A 498 11.18 2.20 -26.14
N SER A 499 11.63 3.41 -26.38
CA SER A 499 11.34 4.58 -25.58
C SER A 499 10.84 5.75 -26.42
N VAL A 500 10.08 6.64 -25.79
CA VAL A 500 9.58 7.88 -26.37
C VAL A 500 9.90 9.04 -25.43
N VAL A 501 10.01 10.25 -25.98
CA VAL A 501 10.14 11.48 -25.18
C VAL A 501 8.74 11.96 -24.80
N ASP A 502 8.51 12.15 -23.50
CA ASP A 502 7.27 12.65 -22.94
C ASP A 502 7.57 13.85 -22.02
N ARG A 503 7.22 15.04 -22.47
CA ARG A 503 7.43 16.31 -21.75
C ARG A 503 6.13 16.85 -21.15
N THR A 504 5.13 16.02 -20.90
CA THR A 504 3.84 16.47 -20.36
C THR A 504 4.00 17.23 -19.03
N ALA A 505 4.99 16.85 -18.20
CA ALA A 505 5.28 17.53 -16.93
C ALA A 505 5.81 18.97 -17.13
N TYR A 506 6.33 19.33 -18.31
CA TYR A 506 6.89 20.66 -18.59
C TYR A 506 5.87 21.81 -18.50
N LYS A 507 4.57 21.51 -18.58
CA LYS A 507 3.55 22.54 -18.35
C LYS A 507 3.56 23.12 -16.93
N TYR A 508 4.18 22.42 -15.99
CA TYR A 508 4.36 22.90 -14.60
C TYR A 508 5.73 23.56 -14.38
N ARG A 509 6.63 23.50 -15.34
CA ARG A 509 8.04 23.83 -15.20
C ARG A 509 8.30 25.13 -14.44
N ASP A 510 7.77 26.26 -14.93
CA ASP A 510 8.06 27.57 -14.34
C ASP A 510 7.48 27.65 -12.91
N ARG A 511 6.22 27.24 -12.72
CA ARG A 511 5.58 27.24 -11.40
C ARG A 511 6.26 26.29 -10.42
N LEU A 512 6.69 25.11 -10.88
CA LEU A 512 7.38 24.14 -10.05
C LEU A 512 8.79 24.64 -9.69
N GLY A 513 9.55 25.14 -10.66
CA GLY A 513 10.87 25.72 -10.44
C GLY A 513 10.81 26.85 -9.42
N ASP A 514 9.95 27.84 -9.63
CA ASP A 514 9.79 28.98 -8.71
C ASP A 514 9.35 28.54 -7.30
N SER A 515 8.49 27.49 -7.18
CA SER A 515 8.04 26.98 -5.89
C SER A 515 9.14 26.22 -5.16
N VAL A 516 9.88 25.37 -5.87
CA VAL A 516 10.99 24.59 -5.29
C VAL A 516 12.14 25.53 -4.90
N ASP A 517 12.50 26.50 -5.74
CA ASP A 517 13.59 27.44 -5.43
C ASP A 517 13.29 28.28 -4.18
N ARG A 518 12.07 28.77 -4.06
CA ARG A 518 11.62 29.50 -2.86
C ARG A 518 11.69 28.60 -1.62
N THR A 519 11.12 27.40 -1.69
CA THR A 519 11.15 26.47 -0.58
C THR A 519 12.57 26.04 -0.23
N TRP A 520 13.43 25.83 -1.22
CA TRP A 520 14.83 25.47 -1.00
C TRP A 520 15.60 26.57 -0.29
N SER A 521 15.35 27.84 -0.66
CA SER A 521 15.93 29.00 0.01
C SER A 521 15.48 29.11 1.47
N GLU A 522 14.16 28.99 1.73
CA GLU A 522 13.61 29.02 3.08
C GLU A 522 14.14 27.87 3.95
N LEU A 523 14.24 26.67 3.39
CA LEU A 523 14.84 25.51 4.08
C LEU A 523 16.34 25.71 4.35
N GLY A 524 17.07 26.40 3.45
CA GLY A 524 18.49 26.67 3.64
C GLY A 524 18.79 27.52 4.88
N GLU A 525 17.82 28.33 5.31
CA GLU A 525 17.92 29.12 6.55
C GLU A 525 17.66 28.29 7.80
N GLU A 526 16.80 27.26 7.72
CA GLU A 526 16.35 26.46 8.86
C GLU A 526 17.06 25.10 8.97
N CYS A 527 17.51 24.55 7.84
CA CYS A 527 18.02 23.18 7.73
C CYS A 527 19.42 23.17 7.09
N SER A 528 20.27 22.23 7.50
CA SER A 528 21.55 21.98 6.84
C SER A 528 21.34 21.22 5.54
N LEU A 529 20.96 21.91 4.46
CA LEU A 529 20.68 21.29 3.19
C LEU A 529 21.95 20.78 2.48
N PRO A 530 21.86 19.67 1.73
CA PRO A 530 22.96 19.21 0.89
C PRO A 530 23.23 20.20 -0.25
N GLU A 531 24.49 20.31 -0.67
CA GLU A 531 24.84 21.08 -1.85
C GLU A 531 24.24 20.42 -3.11
N LEU A 532 23.60 21.24 -3.97
CA LEU A 532 23.02 20.78 -5.22
C LEU A 532 24.08 20.68 -6.32
N ASP A 533 23.93 19.67 -7.17
CA ASP A 533 24.77 19.49 -8.34
C ASP A 533 24.79 20.76 -9.22
N PRO A 534 25.94 21.09 -9.82
CA PRO A 534 26.03 22.23 -10.73
C PRO A 534 25.16 21.97 -11.99
N ILE A 535 24.66 23.05 -12.58
CA ILE A 535 23.95 22.97 -13.86
C ILE A 535 24.92 22.45 -14.92
N PRO A 536 24.59 21.38 -15.69
CA PRO A 536 25.46 20.82 -16.69
C PRO A 536 25.80 21.88 -17.77
N VAL A 537 27.06 22.27 -17.87
CA VAL A 537 27.52 23.22 -18.90
C VAL A 537 27.54 22.52 -20.26
N THR A 538 27.10 23.21 -21.32
CA THR A 538 27.35 22.75 -22.68
C THR A 538 28.85 22.75 -22.92
N ALA A 539 29.46 21.55 -23.09
CA ALA A 539 30.83 21.51 -23.58
C ALA A 539 30.92 22.38 -24.84
N PRO A 540 31.90 23.30 -24.98
CA PRO A 540 32.08 24.05 -26.21
C PRO A 540 32.20 23.04 -27.35
N ARG A 541 31.43 23.26 -28.42
CA ARG A 541 31.48 22.44 -29.63
C ARG A 541 32.95 22.43 -30.06
N ALA A 542 33.59 21.24 -30.05
CA ALA A 542 34.93 21.11 -30.59
C ALA A 542 34.95 21.79 -31.97
N PRO A 543 35.92 22.66 -32.27
CA PRO A 543 36.00 23.31 -33.58
C PRO A 543 36.00 22.21 -34.63
N ASN A 544 35.18 22.36 -35.67
CA ASN A 544 35.17 21.47 -36.83
C ASN A 544 36.59 21.42 -37.38
N VAL A 545 37.30 20.33 -37.12
CA VAL A 545 38.56 20.03 -37.78
C VAL A 545 38.18 19.64 -39.21
N PRO A 546 38.59 20.39 -40.24
CA PRO A 546 38.32 20.02 -41.61
C PRO A 546 39.02 18.69 -41.90
N SER A 547 38.26 17.70 -42.34
CA SER A 547 38.78 16.39 -42.79
C SER A 547 39.48 16.57 -44.14
N SER A 548 40.70 17.08 -44.11
CA SER A 548 41.62 17.02 -45.27
C SER A 548 42.66 15.91 -45.03
N LEU A 549 42.30 14.70 -45.32
CA LEU A 549 43.27 13.66 -45.59
C LEU A 549 43.42 13.50 -47.13
N PRO A 550 44.64 13.65 -47.70
CA PRO A 550 44.85 13.44 -49.11
C PRO A 550 44.70 11.96 -49.44
N LYS A 551 43.97 11.69 -50.53
CA LYS A 551 43.93 10.37 -51.16
C LYS A 551 45.33 9.99 -51.62
N VAL A 552 45.94 9.00 -50.99
CA VAL A 552 47.10 8.32 -51.57
C VAL A 552 46.58 7.19 -52.48
N HIS A 553 46.80 7.35 -53.79
CA HIS A 553 46.70 6.31 -54.76
C HIS A 553 47.83 5.28 -54.52
N ARG A 554 47.46 4.02 -54.32
CA ARG A 554 48.14 2.85 -54.89
C ARG A 554 47.18 1.66 -54.96
#